data_29b26d8f6f4fe184439d18a878a31c84
#
_entry.id   29b26d8f6f4fe184439d18a878a31c84
#
_cell.length_a   1.000
_cell.length_b   1.000
_cell.length_c   1.000
_cell.angle_alpha   90.00
_cell.angle_beta   90.00
_cell.angle_gamma   90.00
#
_symmetry.space_group_name_H-M   'P 1'
#
loop_
_entity.id
_entity.type
_entity.pdbx_description
1 polymer ?
#
loop_
_entity_poly.entity_id
_entity_poly.type
_entity_poly.pdbx_seq_one_letter_code
_entity_poly.pdbx_strand_id
1 'polypeptide(L)'
;MWLKGPQLCFCFLFIASSFTNKYVLSQLKFTYPTIFQGWQTLVGSLFLLTAWKLGRVEIRKNALWSAKVSWIPGALLFVGNIYAGSRALSKLPIPFFLLLHNTSEVIVIFLKIARKEKLSWLKFLGIFMFPLSAVILAYNDSQFDPGGYIWAMIHILCVGVYKVFQKLTKSYSLTEIEEQFLNYLYSMLILILLAQLSGDVYGALEFPFLNAYRFRSSCCASAILGVSLKFASVNVKSDLSSEQYGTLRLVTKVLTACLSLVVFETLLSVTTSCCLILCAVGEALIVYAERNGAEIKG
;
A
#
# COMPACT_ATOMS: atom_id res chain seq x y z
N MET A 1 -24.87 -6.07 -6.70
CA MET A 1 -23.99 -5.15 -7.45
C MET A 1 -23.11 -5.98 -8.38
N TRP A 2 -23.35 -5.94 -9.70
CA TRP A 2 -22.54 -6.70 -10.65
C TRP A 2 -21.21 -5.97 -10.83
N LEU A 3 -20.10 -6.66 -10.59
CA LEU A 3 -18.75 -6.12 -10.80
C LEU A 3 -18.56 -5.84 -12.31
N LYS A 4 -18.32 -4.58 -12.65
CA LYS A 4 -17.96 -4.17 -14.02
C LYS A 4 -16.49 -4.53 -14.32
N GLY A 5 -16.11 -4.56 -15.59
CA GLY A 5 -14.76 -4.90 -16.03
C GLY A 5 -13.63 -4.17 -15.28
N PRO A 6 -13.68 -2.82 -15.10
CA PRO A 6 -12.65 -2.08 -14.36
C PRO A 6 -12.48 -2.51 -12.90
N GLN A 7 -13.58 -2.87 -12.21
CA GLN A 7 -13.57 -3.34 -10.82
C GLN A 7 -12.92 -4.72 -10.70
N LEU A 8 -13.24 -5.64 -11.63
CA LEU A 8 -12.59 -6.96 -11.71
C LEU A 8 -11.10 -6.83 -12.01
N CYS A 9 -10.73 -5.93 -12.91
CA CYS A 9 -9.34 -5.62 -13.24
C CYS A 9 -8.59 -5.12 -12.00
N PHE A 10 -9.18 -4.21 -11.22
CA PHE A 10 -8.60 -3.73 -9.96
C PHE A 10 -8.37 -4.87 -8.97
N CYS A 11 -9.36 -5.75 -8.75
CA CYS A 11 -9.24 -6.89 -7.85
C CYS A 11 -8.11 -7.83 -8.30
N PHE A 12 -8.08 -8.17 -9.58
CA PHE A 12 -7.02 -9.04 -10.15
C PHE A 12 -5.63 -8.42 -9.96
N LEU A 13 -5.46 -7.15 -10.32
CA LEU A 13 -4.18 -6.45 -10.20
C LEU A 13 -3.71 -6.33 -8.75
N PHE A 14 -4.64 -6.12 -7.80
CA PHE A 14 -4.32 -6.06 -6.38
C PHE A 14 -3.79 -7.40 -5.86
N ILE A 15 -4.48 -8.51 -6.18
CA ILE A 15 -4.09 -9.86 -5.80
C ILE A 15 -2.75 -10.21 -6.44
N ALA A 16 -2.63 -10.05 -7.77
CA ALA A 16 -1.44 -10.39 -8.53
C ALA A 16 -0.21 -9.59 -8.07
N SER A 17 -0.35 -8.27 -7.84
CA SER A 17 0.72 -7.43 -7.33
C SER A 17 1.17 -7.86 -5.93
N SER A 18 0.22 -8.12 -5.02
CA SER A 18 0.52 -8.55 -3.65
C SER A 18 1.27 -9.89 -3.64
N PHE A 19 0.83 -10.84 -4.46
CA PHE A 19 1.43 -12.18 -4.55
C PHE A 19 2.81 -12.13 -5.20
N THR A 20 2.97 -11.38 -6.28
CA THR A 20 4.26 -11.24 -6.96
C THR A 20 5.29 -10.58 -6.05
N ASN A 21 4.89 -9.52 -5.31
CA ASN A 21 5.77 -8.88 -4.33
C ASN A 21 6.19 -9.85 -3.22
N LYS A 22 5.23 -10.59 -2.65
CA LYS A 22 5.52 -11.62 -1.63
C LYS A 22 6.43 -12.72 -2.18
N TYR A 23 6.19 -13.17 -3.41
CA TYR A 23 7.00 -14.19 -4.05
C TYR A 23 8.47 -13.75 -4.21
N VAL A 24 8.71 -12.55 -4.73
CA VAL A 24 10.07 -12.02 -4.90
C VAL A 24 10.78 -11.84 -3.56
N LEU A 25 10.11 -11.23 -2.60
CA LEU A 25 10.72 -10.85 -1.32
C LEU A 25 10.91 -12.03 -0.35
N SER A 26 9.97 -13.00 -0.36
CA SER A 26 9.94 -14.11 0.59
C SER A 26 10.42 -15.43 -0.02
N GLN A 27 9.84 -15.84 -1.16
CA GLN A 27 10.15 -17.14 -1.77
C GLN A 27 11.50 -17.13 -2.49
N LEU A 28 11.77 -16.07 -3.28
CA LEU A 28 13.06 -15.90 -3.93
C LEU A 28 14.13 -15.33 -3.00
N LYS A 29 13.74 -14.95 -1.76
CA LYS A 29 14.63 -14.42 -0.72
C LYS A 29 15.49 -13.22 -1.18
N PHE A 30 14.90 -12.34 -2.01
CA PHE A 30 15.60 -11.13 -2.43
C PHE A 30 15.58 -10.10 -1.30
N THR A 31 16.67 -10.00 -0.56
CA THR A 31 16.79 -9.24 0.69
C THR A 31 17.19 -7.77 0.50
N TYR A 32 17.20 -7.27 -0.73
CA TYR A 32 17.60 -5.90 -1.09
C TYR A 32 16.39 -5.04 -1.51
N PRO A 33 15.56 -4.59 -0.55
CA PRO A 33 14.33 -3.87 -0.88
C PRO A 33 14.59 -2.49 -1.49
N THR A 34 15.75 -1.86 -1.24
CA THR A 34 16.17 -0.61 -1.90
C THR A 34 16.24 -0.79 -3.41
N ILE A 35 16.88 -1.86 -3.88
CA ILE A 35 17.01 -2.19 -5.31
C ILE A 35 15.65 -2.59 -5.89
N PHE A 36 14.90 -3.43 -5.19
CA PHE A 36 13.58 -3.89 -5.64
C PHE A 36 12.59 -2.74 -5.81
N GLN A 37 12.48 -1.87 -4.79
CA GLN A 37 11.61 -0.71 -4.83
C GLN A 37 12.13 0.37 -5.79
N GLY A 38 13.46 0.54 -5.87
CA GLY A 38 14.10 1.41 -6.85
C GLY A 38 13.75 1.01 -8.29
N TRP A 39 13.78 -0.28 -8.59
CA TRP A 39 13.35 -0.82 -9.89
C TRP A 39 11.87 -0.52 -10.18
N GLN A 40 10.98 -0.78 -9.22
CA GLN A 40 9.54 -0.50 -9.37
C GLN A 40 9.26 0.99 -9.60
N THR A 41 9.91 1.86 -8.85
CA THR A 41 9.72 3.32 -8.98
C THR A 41 10.33 3.87 -10.27
N LEU A 42 11.45 3.31 -10.74
CA LEU A 42 12.03 3.62 -12.04
C LEU A 42 11.07 3.26 -13.18
N VAL A 43 10.58 2.03 -13.20
CA VAL A 43 9.61 1.56 -14.21
C VAL A 43 8.34 2.42 -14.16
N GLY A 44 7.84 2.73 -12.95
CA GLY A 44 6.70 3.61 -12.73
C GLY A 44 6.91 5.01 -13.29
N SER A 45 8.08 5.61 -13.05
CA SER A 45 8.45 6.93 -13.60
C SER A 45 8.50 6.93 -15.12
N LEU A 46 9.15 5.93 -15.70
CA LEU A 46 9.26 5.79 -17.16
C LEU A 46 7.90 5.58 -17.81
N PHE A 47 7.04 4.76 -17.20
CA PHE A 47 5.70 4.52 -17.70
C PHE A 47 4.86 5.80 -17.69
N LEU A 48 4.86 6.55 -16.59
CA LEU A 48 4.13 7.82 -16.48
C LEU A 48 4.66 8.88 -17.45
N LEU A 49 5.97 8.98 -17.61
CA LEU A 49 6.60 9.87 -18.60
C LEU A 49 6.17 9.53 -20.03
N THR A 50 6.16 8.24 -20.36
CA THR A 50 5.75 7.75 -21.67
C THR A 50 4.26 8.01 -21.91
N ALA A 51 3.41 7.69 -20.94
CA ALA A 51 1.97 7.94 -21.01
C ALA A 51 1.65 9.44 -21.17
N TRP A 52 2.39 10.31 -20.48
CA TRP A 52 2.27 11.76 -20.63
C TRP A 52 2.70 12.24 -22.01
N LYS A 53 3.86 11.80 -22.53
CA LYS A 53 4.32 12.15 -23.89
C LYS A 53 3.36 11.68 -24.98
N LEU A 54 2.68 10.54 -24.77
CA LEU A 54 1.66 10.01 -25.69
C LEU A 54 0.27 10.68 -25.53
N GLY A 55 0.14 11.68 -24.65
CA GLY A 55 -1.13 12.37 -24.38
C GLY A 55 -2.21 11.51 -23.72
N ARG A 56 -1.82 10.36 -23.12
CA ARG A 56 -2.75 9.45 -22.42
C ARG A 56 -3.02 9.89 -20.99
N VAL A 57 -2.13 10.68 -20.41
CA VAL A 57 -2.21 11.20 -19.04
C VAL A 57 -1.83 12.67 -19.07
N GLU A 58 -2.63 13.49 -18.41
CA GLU A 58 -2.36 14.92 -18.29
C GLU A 58 -1.52 15.17 -17.03
N ILE A 59 -0.34 15.78 -17.21
CA ILE A 59 0.56 16.20 -16.13
C ILE A 59 0.85 17.67 -16.30
N ARG A 60 0.40 18.50 -15.37
CA ARG A 60 0.54 19.96 -15.42
C ARG A 60 1.92 20.39 -14.92
N LYS A 61 2.80 20.82 -15.80
CA LYS A 61 4.17 21.24 -15.46
C LYS A 61 4.21 22.32 -14.37
N ASN A 62 3.32 23.30 -14.43
CA ASN A 62 3.27 24.40 -13.46
C ASN A 62 2.91 23.91 -12.05
N ALA A 63 1.98 22.97 -11.93
CA ALA A 63 1.62 22.36 -10.65
C ALA A 63 2.78 21.55 -10.05
N LEU A 64 3.47 20.76 -10.87
CA LEU A 64 4.67 20.03 -10.45
C LEU A 64 5.78 20.98 -10.00
N TRP A 65 6.02 22.05 -10.77
CA TRP A 65 7.08 23.01 -10.45
C TRP A 65 6.82 23.75 -9.14
N SER A 66 5.59 24.14 -8.86
CA SER A 66 5.22 24.79 -7.60
C SER A 66 5.29 23.85 -6.39
N ALA A 67 4.98 22.57 -6.58
CA ALA A 67 4.95 21.58 -5.52
C ALA A 67 6.30 20.90 -5.26
N LYS A 68 7.29 21.00 -6.15
CA LYS A 68 8.52 20.20 -6.12
C LYS A 68 9.24 20.17 -4.77
N VAL A 69 9.47 21.32 -4.14
CA VAL A 69 10.19 21.39 -2.85
C VAL A 69 9.27 20.96 -1.70
N SER A 70 8.05 21.43 -1.70
CA SER A 70 7.07 21.16 -0.66
C SER A 70 6.64 19.68 -0.61
N TRP A 71 6.87 18.92 -1.69
CA TRP A 71 6.55 17.49 -1.78
C TRP A 71 7.64 16.56 -1.23
N ILE A 72 8.85 17.08 -0.98
CA ILE A 72 9.99 16.27 -0.48
C ILE A 72 9.63 15.50 0.80
N PRO A 73 8.99 16.07 1.84
CA PRO A 73 8.59 15.30 3.02
C PRO A 73 7.62 14.16 2.69
N GLY A 74 6.68 14.38 1.77
CA GLY A 74 5.78 13.36 1.28
C GLY A 74 6.51 12.22 0.57
N ALA A 75 7.50 12.54 -0.26
CA ALA A 75 8.31 11.56 -0.95
C ALA A 75 9.18 10.73 0.02
N LEU A 76 9.74 11.34 1.06
CA LEU A 76 10.46 10.62 2.11
C LEU A 76 9.55 9.64 2.86
N LEU A 77 8.34 10.07 3.21
CA LEU A 77 7.33 9.20 3.82
C LEU A 77 6.89 8.08 2.88
N PHE A 78 6.78 8.36 1.59
CA PHE A 78 6.48 7.35 0.57
C PHE A 78 7.62 6.32 0.45
N VAL A 79 8.88 6.74 0.44
CA VAL A 79 10.04 5.83 0.45
C VAL A 79 10.03 4.97 1.73
N GLY A 80 9.84 5.59 2.89
CA GLY A 80 9.71 4.86 4.17
C GLY A 80 8.59 3.82 4.12
N ASN A 81 7.43 4.17 3.54
CA ASN A 81 6.30 3.28 3.35
C ASN A 81 6.67 2.06 2.48
N ILE A 82 7.20 2.26 1.27
CA ILE A 82 7.49 1.16 0.34
C ILE A 82 8.67 0.30 0.82
N TYR A 83 9.69 0.91 1.42
CA TYR A 83 10.83 0.20 1.99
C TYR A 83 10.44 -0.66 3.19
N ALA A 84 9.82 -0.04 4.21
CA ALA A 84 9.39 -0.75 5.42
C ALA A 84 8.31 -1.80 5.11
N GLY A 85 7.39 -1.49 4.19
CA GLY A 85 6.39 -2.43 3.70
C GLY A 85 7.02 -3.66 3.05
N SER A 86 8.06 -3.49 2.24
CA SER A 86 8.79 -4.60 1.63
C SER A 86 9.51 -5.46 2.66
N ARG A 87 10.17 -4.83 3.64
CA ARG A 87 10.81 -5.53 4.77
C ARG A 87 9.80 -6.31 5.61
N ALA A 88 8.66 -5.72 5.93
CA ALA A 88 7.58 -6.40 6.65
C ALA A 88 7.00 -7.55 5.84
N LEU A 89 6.67 -7.31 4.55
CA LEU A 89 6.08 -8.34 3.68
C LEU A 89 7.03 -9.51 3.39
N SER A 90 8.35 -9.29 3.42
CA SER A 90 9.31 -10.38 3.27
C SER A 90 9.22 -11.40 4.41
N LYS A 91 8.85 -10.96 5.62
CA LYS A 91 8.84 -11.74 6.85
C LYS A 91 7.45 -12.18 7.29
N LEU A 92 6.45 -11.31 7.15
CA LEU A 92 5.08 -11.57 7.61
C LEU A 92 4.21 -12.17 6.50
N PRO A 93 3.25 -13.06 6.84
CA PRO A 93 2.21 -13.49 5.91
C PRO A 93 1.38 -12.33 5.37
N ILE A 94 0.87 -12.45 4.13
CA ILE A 94 0.05 -11.40 3.52
C ILE A 94 -1.15 -11.00 4.39
N PRO A 95 -1.94 -11.94 4.97
CA PRO A 95 -3.08 -11.56 5.82
C PRO A 95 -2.66 -10.71 7.02
N PHE A 96 -1.53 -11.03 7.66
CA PHE A 96 -1.02 -10.29 8.81
C PHE A 96 -0.58 -8.88 8.39
N PHE A 97 0.14 -8.78 7.27
CA PHE A 97 0.54 -7.50 6.72
C PHE A 97 -0.66 -6.60 6.39
N LEU A 98 -1.72 -7.15 5.77
CA LEU A 98 -2.94 -6.40 5.46
C LEU A 98 -3.68 -5.92 6.70
N LEU A 99 -3.75 -6.76 7.75
CA LEU A 99 -4.34 -6.41 9.04
C LEU A 99 -3.55 -5.25 9.68
N LEU A 100 -2.23 -5.39 9.78
CA LEU A 100 -1.36 -4.38 10.36
C LEU A 100 -1.41 -3.07 9.58
N HIS A 101 -1.46 -3.12 8.25
CA HIS A 101 -1.61 -1.94 7.40
C HIS A 101 -2.87 -1.12 7.73
N ASN A 102 -4.00 -1.77 8.06
CA ASN A 102 -5.24 -1.08 8.42
C ASN A 102 -5.10 -0.23 9.69
N THR A 103 -4.21 -0.61 10.61
CA THR A 103 -3.92 0.17 11.83
C THR A 103 -3.41 1.59 11.51
N SER A 104 -2.88 1.84 10.31
CA SER A 104 -2.48 3.19 9.87
C SER A 104 -3.63 4.21 9.88
N GLU A 105 -4.89 3.78 9.84
CA GLU A 105 -6.07 4.66 9.91
C GLU A 105 -6.20 5.35 11.28
N VAL A 106 -5.65 4.75 12.34
CA VAL A 106 -5.62 5.36 13.68
C VAL A 106 -4.89 6.70 13.65
N ILE A 107 -3.78 6.82 12.92
CA ILE A 107 -3.01 8.06 12.81
C ILE A 107 -3.84 9.16 12.14
N VAL A 108 -4.63 8.78 11.13
CA VAL A 108 -5.52 9.71 10.41
C VAL A 108 -6.63 10.23 11.31
N ILE A 109 -7.11 9.41 12.24
CA ILE A 109 -8.13 9.81 13.20
C ILE A 109 -7.61 10.85 14.21
N PHE A 110 -6.38 10.71 14.68
CA PHE A 110 -5.79 11.74 15.54
C PHE A 110 -5.81 13.13 14.89
N LEU A 111 -5.52 13.20 13.57
CA LEU A 111 -5.67 14.46 12.84
C LEU A 111 -7.11 14.98 12.83
N LYS A 112 -8.09 14.11 12.63
CA LYS A 112 -9.52 14.49 12.61
C LYS A 112 -9.96 15.00 13.96
N ILE A 113 -9.56 14.34 15.06
CA ILE A 113 -9.85 14.76 16.43
C ILE A 113 -9.20 16.13 16.72
N ALA A 114 -7.92 16.31 16.33
CA ALA A 114 -7.22 17.58 16.48
C ALA A 114 -7.91 18.74 15.72
N ARG A 115 -8.53 18.45 14.58
CA ARG A 115 -9.32 19.39 13.79
C ARG A 115 -10.76 19.55 14.27
N LYS A 116 -11.15 18.88 15.36
CA LYS A 116 -12.53 18.85 15.90
C LYS A 116 -13.58 18.42 14.86
N GLU A 117 -13.18 17.58 13.90
CA GLU A 117 -14.11 17.00 12.91
C GLU A 117 -15.06 16.01 13.62
N LYS A 118 -16.36 16.08 13.30
CA LYS A 118 -17.35 15.15 13.87
C LYS A 118 -17.04 13.73 13.37
N LEU A 119 -16.87 12.81 14.30
CA LEU A 119 -16.65 11.39 14.03
C LEU A 119 -17.88 10.59 14.44
N SER A 120 -18.39 9.78 13.52
CA SER A 120 -19.45 8.82 13.85
C SER A 120 -18.92 7.77 14.83
N TRP A 121 -19.76 7.39 15.82
CA TRP A 121 -19.43 6.35 16.79
C TRP A 121 -19.05 5.02 16.13
N LEU A 122 -19.77 4.63 15.06
CA LEU A 122 -19.47 3.42 14.28
C LEU A 122 -18.07 3.48 13.65
N LYS A 123 -17.69 4.66 13.15
CA LYS A 123 -16.36 4.87 12.56
C LYS A 123 -15.25 4.79 13.62
N PHE A 124 -15.51 5.34 14.80
CA PHE A 124 -14.59 5.23 15.93
C PHE A 124 -14.44 3.78 16.37
N LEU A 125 -15.54 3.04 16.55
CA LEU A 125 -15.53 1.63 16.90
C LEU A 125 -14.76 0.78 15.87
N GLY A 126 -15.06 0.96 14.57
CA GLY A 126 -14.37 0.24 13.50
C GLY A 126 -12.85 0.45 13.49
N ILE A 127 -12.40 1.69 13.74
CA ILE A 127 -10.95 1.99 13.79
C ILE A 127 -10.31 1.45 15.06
N PHE A 128 -11.01 1.43 16.20
CA PHE A 128 -10.49 0.85 17.43
C PHE A 128 -10.24 -0.67 17.31
N MET A 129 -11.01 -1.37 16.47
CA MET A 129 -10.82 -2.79 16.20
C MET A 129 -9.46 -3.10 15.53
N PHE A 130 -8.88 -2.16 14.78
CA PHE A 130 -7.60 -2.38 14.09
C PHE A 130 -6.42 -2.58 15.05
N PRO A 131 -6.10 -1.63 15.96
CA PRO A 131 -5.02 -1.84 16.91
C PRO A 131 -5.31 -3.00 17.87
N LEU A 132 -6.57 -3.21 18.25
CA LEU A 132 -6.94 -4.33 19.09
C LEU A 132 -6.61 -5.67 18.42
N SER A 133 -7.05 -5.86 17.17
CA SER A 133 -6.74 -7.05 16.40
C SER A 133 -5.24 -7.22 16.14
N ALA A 134 -4.50 -6.12 15.93
CA ALA A 134 -3.05 -6.15 15.71
C ALA A 134 -2.27 -6.60 16.95
N VAL A 135 -2.65 -6.12 18.13
CA VAL A 135 -2.02 -6.52 19.41
C VAL A 135 -2.31 -7.98 19.71
N ILE A 136 -3.57 -8.42 19.59
CA ILE A 136 -3.95 -9.82 19.82
C ILE A 136 -3.23 -10.75 18.82
N LEU A 137 -3.13 -10.33 17.54
CA LEU A 137 -2.40 -11.07 16.52
C LEU A 137 -0.93 -11.25 16.91
N ALA A 138 -0.24 -10.14 17.23
CA ALA A 138 1.18 -10.19 17.57
C ALA A 138 1.48 -11.04 18.80
N TYR A 139 0.58 -11.03 19.80
CA TYR A 139 0.72 -11.83 21.02
C TYR A 139 0.51 -13.34 20.78
N ASN A 140 -0.35 -13.70 19.83
CA ASN A 140 -0.73 -15.09 19.54
C ASN A 140 -0.07 -15.67 18.28
N ASP A 141 0.87 -14.94 17.67
CA ASP A 141 1.58 -15.43 16.49
C ASP A 141 2.63 -16.47 16.90
N SER A 142 2.41 -17.72 16.54
CA SER A 142 3.32 -18.83 16.83
C SER A 142 4.67 -18.73 16.11
N GLN A 143 4.73 -17.94 15.02
CA GLN A 143 5.93 -17.68 14.22
C GLN A 143 6.39 -16.21 14.36
N PHE A 144 6.23 -15.63 15.53
CA PHE A 144 6.54 -14.23 15.80
C PHE A 144 7.97 -13.87 15.39
N ASP A 145 8.10 -13.02 14.36
CA ASP A 145 9.38 -12.43 13.93
C ASP A 145 9.44 -10.95 14.38
N PRO A 146 10.22 -10.62 15.42
CA PRO A 146 10.34 -9.24 15.91
C PRO A 146 10.71 -8.25 14.80
N GLY A 147 11.61 -8.66 13.89
CA GLY A 147 12.02 -7.83 12.77
C GLY A 147 10.87 -7.55 11.79
N GLY A 148 10.03 -8.54 11.51
CA GLY A 148 8.83 -8.37 10.67
C GLY A 148 7.84 -7.38 11.28
N TYR A 149 7.56 -7.51 12.57
CA TYR A 149 6.65 -6.61 13.28
C TYR A 149 7.21 -5.19 13.45
N ILE A 150 8.51 -5.03 13.74
CA ILE A 150 9.16 -3.70 13.80
C ILE A 150 9.02 -2.98 12.45
N TRP A 151 9.32 -3.67 11.34
CA TRP A 151 9.18 -3.07 10.01
C TRP A 151 7.72 -2.77 9.66
N ALA A 152 6.77 -3.60 10.11
CA ALA A 152 5.34 -3.31 9.97
C ALA A 152 4.93 -2.06 10.75
N MET A 153 5.45 -1.83 11.96
CA MET A 153 5.19 -0.62 12.74
C MET A 153 5.73 0.63 12.05
N ILE A 154 6.96 0.57 11.52
CA ILE A 154 7.54 1.68 10.73
C ILE A 154 6.68 1.95 9.49
N HIS A 155 6.23 0.90 8.79
CA HIS A 155 5.32 1.00 7.65
C HIS A 155 3.99 1.69 8.04
N ILE A 156 3.36 1.27 9.14
CA ILE A 156 2.11 1.87 9.65
C ILE A 156 2.29 3.38 9.90
N LEU A 157 3.39 3.76 10.54
CA LEU A 157 3.71 5.16 10.81
C LEU A 157 3.89 5.95 9.51
N CYS A 158 4.70 5.45 8.58
CA CYS A 158 4.93 6.11 7.30
C CYS A 158 3.63 6.26 6.50
N VAL A 159 2.80 5.21 6.42
CA VAL A 159 1.51 5.24 5.72
C VAL A 159 0.55 6.23 6.35
N GLY A 160 0.41 6.19 7.67
CA GLY A 160 -0.51 7.05 8.40
C GLY A 160 -0.12 8.52 8.29
N VAL A 161 1.16 8.84 8.52
CA VAL A 161 1.69 10.21 8.40
C VAL A 161 1.63 10.69 6.94
N TYR A 162 1.90 9.82 5.96
CA TYR A 162 1.75 10.15 4.54
C TYR A 162 0.30 10.53 4.18
N LYS A 163 -0.70 9.77 4.67
CA LYS A 163 -2.13 10.10 4.49
C LYS A 163 -2.49 11.45 5.14
N VAL A 164 -1.91 11.75 6.31
CA VAL A 164 -2.05 13.05 6.97
C VAL A 164 -1.43 14.15 6.13
N PHE A 165 -0.20 13.95 5.66
CA PHE A 165 0.50 14.88 4.78
C PHE A 165 -0.32 15.21 3.52
N GLN A 166 -0.83 14.18 2.81
CA GLN A 166 -1.70 14.39 1.64
C GLN A 166 -2.94 15.23 1.95
N LYS A 167 -3.55 15.06 3.14
CA LYS A 167 -4.71 15.87 3.55
C LYS A 167 -4.35 17.31 3.86
N LEU A 168 -3.15 17.55 4.41
CA LEU A 168 -2.65 18.90 4.71
C LEU A 168 -2.23 19.65 3.44
N THR A 169 -1.68 18.94 2.46
CA THR A 169 -1.13 19.51 1.22
C THR A 169 -2.12 19.58 0.07
N LYS A 170 -3.41 19.26 0.27
CA LYS A 170 -4.47 19.43 -0.75
C LYS A 170 -4.50 20.82 -1.40
N SER A 171 -3.94 21.83 -0.73
CA SER A 171 -3.80 23.20 -1.24
C SER A 171 -3.02 23.31 -2.55
N TYR A 172 -2.15 22.37 -2.87
CA TYR A 172 -1.36 22.37 -4.12
C TYR A 172 -2.13 21.88 -5.35
N SER A 173 -3.41 21.47 -5.19
CA SER A 173 -4.29 21.02 -6.29
C SER A 173 -3.68 19.96 -7.22
N LEU A 174 -2.74 19.15 -6.73
CA LEU A 174 -2.18 18.04 -7.50
C LEU A 174 -3.24 16.94 -7.71
N THR A 175 -3.25 16.35 -8.89
CA THR A 175 -4.02 15.13 -9.14
C THR A 175 -3.31 13.92 -8.54
N GLU A 176 -4.04 12.82 -8.29
CA GLU A 176 -3.43 11.58 -7.75
C GLU A 176 -2.30 11.02 -8.64
N ILE A 177 -2.36 11.29 -9.94
CA ILE A 177 -1.32 10.87 -10.90
C ILE A 177 -0.10 11.77 -10.81
N GLU A 178 -0.29 13.08 -10.66
CA GLU A 178 0.82 14.05 -10.46
C GLU A 178 1.55 13.78 -9.14
N GLU A 179 0.80 13.51 -8.05
CA GLU A 179 1.38 13.07 -6.78
C GLU A 179 2.22 11.80 -6.94
N GLN A 180 1.67 10.81 -7.66
CA GLN A 180 2.36 9.55 -7.87
C GLN A 180 3.62 9.71 -8.74
N PHE A 181 3.58 10.60 -9.72
CA PHE A 181 4.74 10.91 -10.55
C PHE A 181 5.87 11.52 -9.70
N LEU A 182 5.57 12.51 -8.85
CA LEU A 182 6.54 13.09 -7.92
C LEU A 182 7.09 12.04 -6.95
N ASN A 183 6.22 11.19 -6.39
CA ASN A 183 6.64 10.11 -5.53
C ASN A 183 7.63 9.17 -6.21
N TYR A 184 7.34 8.70 -7.41
CA TYR A 184 8.23 7.81 -8.16
C TYR A 184 9.57 8.48 -8.48
N LEU A 185 9.54 9.73 -8.95
CA LEU A 185 10.74 10.47 -9.32
C LEU A 185 11.67 10.67 -8.12
N TYR A 186 11.16 11.16 -7.00
CA TYR A 186 11.95 11.37 -5.79
C TYR A 186 12.39 10.05 -5.15
N SER A 187 11.49 9.05 -5.14
CA SER A 187 11.83 7.74 -4.57
C SER A 187 12.97 7.06 -5.32
N MET A 188 12.98 7.16 -6.65
CA MET A 188 14.08 6.63 -7.45
C MET A 188 15.42 7.25 -7.02
N LEU A 189 15.49 8.58 -6.88
CA LEU A 189 16.70 9.28 -6.45
C LEU A 189 17.12 8.89 -5.03
N ILE A 190 16.16 8.89 -4.09
CA ILE A 190 16.42 8.57 -2.68
C ILE A 190 16.86 7.11 -2.54
N LEU A 191 16.20 6.17 -3.23
CA LEU A 191 16.52 4.75 -3.13
C LEU A 191 17.86 4.40 -3.77
N ILE A 192 18.27 5.08 -4.85
CA ILE A 192 19.61 4.94 -5.43
C ILE A 192 20.67 5.36 -4.40
N LEU A 193 20.48 6.51 -3.76
CA LEU A 193 21.40 6.98 -2.72
C LEU A 193 21.45 6.01 -1.53
N LEU A 194 20.30 5.56 -1.05
CA LEU A 194 20.22 4.59 0.05
C LEU A 194 20.88 3.26 -0.32
N ALA A 195 20.67 2.76 -1.54
CA ALA A 195 21.26 1.51 -2.00
C ALA A 195 22.80 1.57 -2.09
N GLN A 196 23.35 2.74 -2.44
CA GLN A 196 24.79 2.96 -2.42
C GLN A 196 25.34 3.00 -0.97
N LEU A 197 24.66 3.75 -0.08
CA LEU A 197 25.09 3.90 1.31
C LEU A 197 24.99 2.60 2.12
N SER A 198 23.96 1.77 1.85
CA SER A 198 23.77 0.48 2.51
C SER A 198 24.63 -0.66 1.94
N GLY A 199 25.28 -0.45 0.79
CA GLY A 199 25.97 -1.52 0.08
C GLY A 199 25.06 -2.51 -0.65
N ASP A 200 23.74 -2.26 -0.67
CA ASP A 200 22.75 -3.15 -1.30
C ASP A 200 23.02 -3.34 -2.80
N VAL A 201 23.66 -2.37 -3.46
CA VAL A 201 24.02 -2.50 -4.90
C VAL A 201 24.97 -3.67 -5.10
N TYR A 202 26.04 -3.74 -4.30
CA TYR A 202 27.02 -4.83 -4.42
C TYR A 202 26.41 -6.18 -4.07
N GLY A 203 25.68 -6.25 -2.96
CA GLY A 203 25.00 -7.48 -2.55
C GLY A 203 23.95 -7.95 -3.55
N ALA A 204 23.22 -7.03 -4.19
CA ALA A 204 22.25 -7.39 -5.23
C ALA A 204 22.92 -7.90 -6.52
N LEU A 205 24.10 -7.37 -6.88
CA LEU A 205 24.87 -7.87 -8.03
C LEU A 205 25.42 -9.29 -7.80
N GLU A 206 25.74 -9.63 -6.55
CA GLU A 206 26.20 -10.96 -6.14
C GLU A 206 25.03 -11.94 -5.89
N PHE A 207 23.79 -11.51 -6.05
CA PHE A 207 22.62 -12.36 -5.80
C PHE A 207 22.61 -13.56 -6.76
N PRO A 208 22.61 -14.82 -6.23
CA PRO A 208 22.81 -16.02 -7.07
C PRO A 208 21.78 -16.20 -8.19
N PHE A 209 20.55 -15.72 -7.96
CA PHE A 209 19.45 -15.86 -8.93
C PHE A 209 19.22 -14.62 -9.80
N LEU A 210 20.13 -13.62 -9.74
CA LEU A 210 19.98 -12.38 -10.53
C LEU A 210 19.74 -12.65 -12.03
N ASN A 211 20.41 -13.66 -12.57
CA ASN A 211 20.31 -14.06 -13.96
C ASN A 211 19.21 -15.10 -14.25
N ALA A 212 18.55 -15.60 -13.22
CA ALA A 212 17.48 -16.58 -13.40
C ALA A 212 16.25 -15.94 -14.06
N TYR A 213 15.70 -16.61 -15.08
CA TYR A 213 14.49 -16.13 -15.77
C TYR A 213 13.34 -15.87 -14.81
N ARG A 214 13.10 -16.75 -13.85
CA ARG A 214 12.04 -16.63 -12.85
C ARG A 214 12.18 -15.34 -12.02
N PHE A 215 13.40 -14.98 -11.63
CA PHE A 215 13.64 -13.76 -10.85
C PHE A 215 13.38 -12.51 -11.70
N ARG A 216 13.98 -12.43 -12.90
CA ARG A 216 13.82 -11.26 -13.78
C ARG A 216 12.37 -11.05 -14.20
N SER A 217 11.67 -12.12 -14.62
CA SER A 217 10.27 -12.03 -15.02
C SER A 217 9.37 -11.60 -13.84
N SER A 218 9.63 -12.10 -12.63
CA SER A 218 8.86 -11.70 -11.43
C SER A 218 9.12 -10.25 -11.05
N CYS A 219 10.36 -9.74 -11.15
CA CYS A 219 10.67 -8.33 -10.90
C CYS A 219 10.01 -7.41 -11.95
N CYS A 220 10.04 -7.78 -13.23
CA CYS A 220 9.35 -7.04 -14.28
C CYS A 220 7.83 -7.07 -14.09
N ALA A 221 7.26 -8.24 -13.82
CA ALA A 221 5.83 -8.37 -13.53
C ALA A 221 5.40 -7.54 -12.34
N SER A 222 6.17 -7.56 -11.24
CA SER A 222 5.90 -6.77 -10.04
C SER A 222 5.83 -5.27 -10.34
N ALA A 223 6.78 -4.74 -11.11
CA ALA A 223 6.81 -3.33 -11.48
C ALA A 223 5.59 -2.95 -12.36
N ILE A 224 5.31 -3.75 -13.39
CA ILE A 224 4.17 -3.51 -14.30
C ILE A 224 2.84 -3.61 -13.54
N LEU A 225 2.66 -4.66 -12.72
CA LEU A 225 1.45 -4.85 -11.93
C LEU A 225 1.24 -3.70 -10.94
N GLY A 226 2.29 -3.21 -10.28
CA GLY A 226 2.21 -2.10 -9.33
C GLY A 226 1.74 -0.81 -10.00
N VAL A 227 2.29 -0.46 -11.16
CA VAL A 227 1.88 0.73 -11.92
C VAL A 227 0.45 0.56 -12.44
N SER A 228 0.11 -0.60 -13.02
CA SER A 228 -1.23 -0.91 -13.52
C SER A 228 -2.28 -0.85 -12.41
N LEU A 229 -1.96 -1.37 -11.22
CA LEU A 229 -2.82 -1.30 -10.03
C LEU A 229 -3.10 0.16 -9.65
N LYS A 230 -2.08 1.03 -9.68
CA LYS A 230 -2.29 2.45 -9.37
C LYS A 230 -3.26 3.11 -10.34
N PHE A 231 -3.11 2.87 -11.65
CA PHE A 231 -4.04 3.39 -12.66
C PHE A 231 -5.46 2.83 -12.47
N ALA A 232 -5.59 1.52 -12.28
CA ALA A 232 -6.88 0.89 -12.03
C ALA A 232 -7.55 1.47 -10.76
N SER A 233 -6.76 1.71 -9.70
CA SER A 233 -7.25 2.33 -8.47
C SER A 233 -7.78 3.75 -8.69
N VAL A 234 -7.06 4.58 -9.44
CA VAL A 234 -7.50 5.95 -9.76
C VAL A 234 -8.78 5.93 -10.57
N ASN A 235 -8.85 5.11 -11.63
CA ASN A 235 -10.03 5.00 -12.49
C ASN A 235 -11.26 4.50 -11.71
N VAL A 236 -11.09 3.42 -10.94
CA VAL A 236 -12.21 2.86 -10.16
C VAL A 236 -12.68 3.84 -9.09
N LYS A 237 -11.76 4.61 -8.49
CA LYS A 237 -12.10 5.62 -7.48
C LYS A 237 -12.82 6.83 -8.08
N SER A 238 -12.60 7.17 -9.35
CA SER A 238 -13.34 8.22 -10.05
C SER A 238 -14.76 7.78 -10.40
N ASP A 239 -14.96 6.49 -10.68
CA ASP A 239 -16.22 5.91 -11.14
C ASP A 239 -17.19 5.51 -10.01
N LEU A 240 -16.66 5.30 -8.81
CA LEU A 240 -17.41 4.79 -7.67
C LEU A 240 -17.57 5.84 -6.56
N SER A 241 -18.66 5.74 -5.81
CA SER A 241 -18.80 6.46 -4.54
C SER A 241 -17.75 5.98 -3.51
N SER A 242 -17.47 6.81 -2.51
CA SER A 242 -16.52 6.45 -1.43
C SER A 242 -16.85 5.12 -0.76
N GLU A 243 -18.14 4.86 -0.51
CA GLU A 243 -18.66 3.62 0.05
C GLU A 243 -18.43 2.42 -0.87
N GLN A 244 -18.79 2.57 -2.15
CA GLN A 244 -18.64 1.50 -3.14
C GLN A 244 -17.17 1.12 -3.32
N TYR A 245 -16.29 2.12 -3.39
CA TYR A 245 -14.84 1.91 -3.45
C TYR A 245 -14.29 1.25 -2.17
N GLY A 246 -14.79 1.68 -0.99
CA GLY A 246 -14.46 1.07 0.29
C GLY A 246 -14.87 -0.40 0.37
N THR A 247 -16.10 -0.72 -0.08
CA THR A 247 -16.60 -2.10 -0.15
C THR A 247 -15.76 -2.96 -1.10
N LEU A 248 -15.46 -2.45 -2.30
CA LEU A 248 -14.61 -3.16 -3.26
C LEU A 248 -13.23 -3.46 -2.68
N ARG A 249 -12.63 -2.48 -2.00
CA ARG A 249 -11.33 -2.61 -1.36
C ARG A 249 -11.33 -3.66 -0.25
N LEU A 250 -12.36 -3.66 0.61
CA LEU A 250 -12.54 -4.66 1.66
C LEU A 250 -12.64 -6.07 1.08
N VAL A 251 -13.55 -6.28 0.11
CA VAL A 251 -13.73 -7.58 -0.55
C VAL A 251 -12.42 -8.05 -1.20
N THR A 252 -11.72 -7.15 -1.89
CA THR A 252 -10.45 -7.48 -2.53
C THR A 252 -9.38 -7.89 -1.51
N LYS A 253 -9.27 -7.21 -0.38
CA LYS A 253 -8.33 -7.57 0.70
C LYS A 253 -8.67 -8.93 1.32
N VAL A 254 -9.95 -9.20 1.59
CA VAL A 254 -10.40 -10.48 2.14
C VAL A 254 -10.08 -11.61 1.17
N LEU A 255 -10.40 -11.45 -0.12
CA LEU A 255 -10.04 -12.43 -1.16
C LEU A 255 -8.52 -12.65 -1.24
N THR A 256 -7.73 -11.57 -1.21
CA THR A 256 -6.26 -11.66 -1.21
C THR A 256 -5.76 -12.42 0.00
N ALA A 257 -6.29 -12.15 1.19
CA ALA A 257 -5.93 -12.85 2.41
C ALA A 257 -6.26 -14.35 2.30
N CYS A 258 -7.50 -14.71 1.91
CA CYS A 258 -7.92 -16.10 1.78
C CYS A 258 -7.09 -16.86 0.73
N LEU A 259 -6.91 -16.30 -0.46
CA LEU A 259 -6.11 -16.93 -1.52
C LEU A 259 -4.65 -17.09 -1.13
N SER A 260 -4.10 -16.12 -0.36
CA SER A 260 -2.71 -16.18 0.07
C SER A 260 -2.43 -17.32 1.06
N LEU A 261 -3.43 -17.74 1.84
CA LEU A 261 -3.29 -18.89 2.75
C LEU A 261 -3.07 -20.19 1.97
N VAL A 262 -3.77 -20.34 0.84
CA VAL A 262 -3.63 -21.51 -0.03
C VAL A 262 -2.31 -21.48 -0.80
N VAL A 263 -2.00 -20.32 -1.43
CA VAL A 263 -0.82 -20.19 -2.31
C VAL A 263 0.50 -20.25 -1.55
N PHE A 264 0.55 -19.71 -0.33
CA PHE A 264 1.76 -19.65 0.51
C PHE A 264 1.72 -20.64 1.67
N GLU A 265 0.73 -21.56 1.68
CA GLU A 265 0.58 -22.65 2.69
C GLU A 265 0.68 -22.14 4.14
N THR A 266 0.07 -20.97 4.40
CA THR A 266 0.15 -20.33 5.71
C THR A 266 -0.86 -20.96 6.65
N LEU A 267 -0.38 -21.60 7.73
CA LEU A 267 -1.24 -22.17 8.77
C LEU A 267 -1.68 -21.05 9.73
N LEU A 268 -2.98 -20.95 9.95
CA LEU A 268 -3.57 -20.02 10.92
C LEU A 268 -4.06 -20.76 12.15
N SER A 269 -3.80 -20.19 13.33
CA SER A 269 -4.50 -20.61 14.55
C SER A 269 -5.94 -20.07 14.56
N VAL A 270 -6.79 -20.63 15.40
CA VAL A 270 -8.17 -20.12 15.60
C VAL A 270 -8.13 -18.65 16.02
N THR A 271 -7.25 -18.31 16.96
CA THR A 271 -7.09 -16.93 17.46
C THR A 271 -6.68 -15.96 16.35
N THR A 272 -5.70 -16.33 15.51
CA THR A 272 -5.28 -15.47 14.38
C THR A 272 -6.38 -15.30 13.35
N SER A 273 -7.18 -16.34 13.10
CA SER A 273 -8.37 -16.26 12.23
C SER A 273 -9.42 -15.29 12.80
N CYS A 274 -9.68 -15.33 14.11
CA CYS A 274 -10.56 -14.39 14.78
C CYS A 274 -10.06 -12.93 14.66
N CYS A 275 -8.73 -12.69 14.77
CA CYS A 275 -8.15 -11.37 14.57
C CYS A 275 -8.36 -10.83 13.16
N LEU A 276 -8.21 -11.67 12.13
CA LEU A 276 -8.47 -11.29 10.74
C LEU A 276 -9.94 -10.94 10.51
N ILE A 277 -10.86 -11.72 11.08
CA ILE A 277 -12.31 -11.45 11.02
C ILE A 277 -12.62 -10.14 11.75
N LEU A 278 -12.07 -9.93 12.96
CA LEU A 278 -12.28 -8.70 13.74
C LEU A 278 -11.83 -7.46 12.94
N CYS A 279 -10.68 -7.53 12.29
CA CYS A 279 -10.18 -6.47 11.44
C CYS A 279 -11.11 -6.22 10.22
N ALA A 280 -11.59 -7.27 9.56
CA ALA A 280 -12.52 -7.16 8.44
C ALA A 280 -13.86 -6.55 8.87
N VAL A 281 -14.38 -6.92 10.03
CA VAL A 281 -15.58 -6.31 10.63
C VAL A 281 -15.34 -4.83 10.92
N GLY A 282 -14.17 -4.46 11.46
CA GLY A 282 -13.80 -3.06 11.67
C GLY A 282 -13.82 -2.24 10.38
N GLU A 283 -13.27 -2.77 9.29
CA GLU A 283 -13.29 -2.11 7.96
C GLU A 283 -14.73 -2.02 7.41
N ALA A 284 -15.54 -3.06 7.59
CA ALA A 284 -16.95 -3.05 7.20
C ALA A 284 -17.78 -2.00 7.94
N LEU A 285 -17.56 -1.82 9.25
CA LEU A 285 -18.20 -0.78 10.04
C LEU A 285 -17.84 0.63 9.57
N ILE A 286 -16.61 0.85 9.14
CA ILE A 286 -16.19 2.15 8.59
C ILE A 286 -16.91 2.42 7.27
N VAL A 287 -16.98 1.44 6.37
CA VAL A 287 -17.68 1.54 5.09
C VAL A 287 -19.18 1.80 5.32
N TYR A 288 -19.80 1.08 6.25
CA TYR A 288 -21.20 1.29 6.62
C TYR A 288 -21.47 2.68 7.21
N ALA A 289 -20.56 3.17 8.05
CA ALA A 289 -20.66 4.51 8.61
C ALA A 289 -20.48 5.62 7.54
N GLU A 290 -19.74 5.35 6.47
CA GLU A 290 -19.63 6.27 5.32
C GLU A 290 -20.92 6.34 4.51
N ARG A 291 -21.60 5.21 4.35
CA ARG A 291 -22.92 5.12 3.71
C ARG A 291 -23.95 5.99 4.44
N ASN A 292 -24.13 5.73 5.72
CA ASN A 292 -25.13 6.47 6.52
C ASN A 292 -24.81 7.97 6.62
N GLY A 293 -23.54 8.34 6.61
CA GLY A 293 -23.13 9.75 6.59
C GLY A 293 -23.36 10.45 5.25
N ALA A 294 -23.47 9.72 4.15
CA ALA A 294 -23.83 10.25 2.83
C ALA A 294 -25.36 10.43 2.71
N GLU A 295 -26.15 9.49 3.24
CA GLU A 295 -27.63 9.57 3.24
C GLU A 295 -28.18 10.75 4.08
N ILE A 296 -27.47 11.20 5.12
CA ILE A 296 -27.87 12.34 5.97
C ILE A 296 -27.56 13.70 5.29
N LYS A 297 -26.71 13.71 4.26
CA LYS A 297 -26.26 14.94 3.58
C LYS A 297 -26.94 15.17 2.21
N GLY A 298 -27.69 14.21 1.71
CA GLY A 298 -28.50 14.28 0.48
C GLY A 298 -29.95 14.51 0.78
#